data_07927d5e92a3079ea69fc6f827753996
#
_entry.id   07927d5e92a3079ea69fc6f827753996
#
_cell.length_a   1.000
_cell.length_b   1.000
_cell.length_c   1.000
_cell.angle_alpha   90.00
_cell.angle_beta   90.00
_cell.angle_gamma   90.00
#
_symmetry.space_group_name_H-M   'P 1'
#
loop_
_entity.id
_entity.type
_entity.pdbx_description
1 polymer ?
#
loop_
_entity_poly.entity_id
_entity_poly.type
_entity_poly.pdbx_seq_one_letter_code
_entity_poly.pdbx_strand_id
1 'polypeptide(L)'
;MRAWELRRAAAAFFMPNRCPFCGDIIGMREFWCTPCCDNLKMLDDPGEIPEGLDGFAAVCAYTGRARSAVLRLKQGYYRYPADAFAVLIVENAAELIQQADIITAIPSTRARRRELGYAQSELMAKMVAEIS
;
A
#
# COMPACT_ATOMS: atom_id res chain seq x y z
N MET A 1 15.07 8.79 12.11
CA MET A 1 14.58 7.59 11.40
C MET A 1 13.42 7.02 12.20
N ARG A 2 12.27 6.83 11.56
CA ARG A 2 11.08 6.32 12.25
C ARG A 2 11.24 4.82 12.54
N ALA A 3 10.57 4.30 13.57
CA ALA A 3 10.70 2.88 13.99
C ALA A 3 10.35 1.88 12.88
N TRP A 4 9.40 2.20 12.01
CA TRP A 4 9.02 1.34 10.88
C TRP A 4 10.11 1.29 9.79
N GLU A 5 10.84 2.40 9.56
CA GLU A 5 11.98 2.44 8.61
C GLU A 5 13.12 1.54 9.09
N LEU A 6 13.39 1.57 10.39
CA LEU A 6 14.42 0.72 10.99
C LEU A 6 14.07 -0.76 10.88
N ARG A 7 12.80 -1.11 11.18
CA ARG A 7 12.32 -2.50 11.00
C ARG A 7 12.42 -2.96 9.56
N ARG A 8 12.07 -2.10 8.61
CA ARG A 8 12.16 -2.40 7.18
C ARG A 8 13.60 -2.58 6.72
N ALA A 9 14.50 -1.70 7.14
CA ALA A 9 15.93 -1.80 6.83
C ALA A 9 16.56 -3.08 7.41
N ALA A 10 16.22 -3.44 8.64
CA ALA A 10 16.68 -4.67 9.27
C ALA A 10 16.16 -5.93 8.54
N ALA A 11 14.91 -5.93 8.13
CA ALA A 11 14.34 -7.01 7.34
C ALA A 11 15.00 -7.15 5.96
N ALA A 12 15.34 -6.04 5.32
CA ALA A 12 16.00 -6.02 4.01
C ALA A 12 17.42 -6.61 4.05
N PHE A 13 18.04 -6.66 5.20
CA PHE A 13 19.34 -7.33 5.37
C PHE A 13 19.25 -8.84 5.15
N PHE A 14 18.15 -9.46 5.57
CA PHE A 14 17.93 -10.89 5.40
C PHE A 14 17.15 -11.22 4.13
N MET A 15 16.31 -10.30 3.68
CA MET A 15 15.45 -10.49 2.51
C MET A 15 15.41 -9.18 1.71
N PRO A 16 16.04 -9.09 0.53
CA PRO A 16 16.13 -7.86 -0.23
C PRO A 16 14.75 -7.34 -0.60
N ASN A 17 14.58 -6.01 -0.51
CA ASN A 17 13.36 -5.36 -0.93
C ASN A 17 13.13 -5.60 -2.43
N ARG A 18 11.87 -5.80 -2.79
CA ARG A 18 11.47 -5.99 -4.18
C ARG A 18 10.40 -4.98 -4.57
N CYS A 19 10.49 -4.52 -5.80
CA CYS A 19 9.46 -3.67 -6.37
C CYS A 19 8.11 -4.45 -6.42
N PRO A 20 7.02 -3.91 -5.84
CA PRO A 20 5.73 -4.60 -5.83
C PRO A 20 5.13 -4.76 -7.22
N PHE A 21 5.56 -3.93 -8.16
CA PHE A 21 5.01 -3.89 -9.50
C PHE A 21 5.72 -4.83 -10.50
N CYS A 22 7.05 -4.94 -10.47
CA CYS A 22 7.80 -5.82 -11.37
C CYS A 22 8.48 -7.01 -10.66
N GLY A 23 8.71 -6.92 -9.35
CA GLY A 23 9.40 -7.97 -8.59
C GLY A 23 10.92 -7.84 -8.56
N ASP A 24 11.50 -6.86 -9.25
CA ASP A 24 12.95 -6.62 -9.25
C ASP A 24 13.45 -6.18 -7.88
N ILE A 25 14.70 -6.49 -7.59
CA ILE A 25 15.36 -6.05 -6.35
C ILE A 25 15.55 -4.54 -6.41
N ILE A 26 15.20 -3.87 -5.32
CA ILE A 26 15.33 -2.42 -5.15
C ILE A 26 16.18 -2.09 -3.91
N GLY A 27 16.58 -0.84 -3.79
CA GLY A 27 17.37 -0.36 -2.66
C GLY A 27 16.64 -0.50 -1.32
N MET A 28 17.40 -0.51 -0.23
CA MET A 28 16.86 -0.71 1.13
C MET A 28 15.83 0.34 1.55
N ARG A 29 15.91 1.55 0.99
CA ARG A 29 15.02 2.67 1.28
C ARG A 29 13.94 2.88 0.21
N GLU A 30 14.03 2.16 -0.89
CA GLU A 30 13.07 2.28 -2.00
C GLU A 30 11.84 1.44 -1.75
N PHE A 31 10.68 1.93 -2.18
CA PHE A 31 9.40 1.22 -2.13
C PHE A 31 9.02 0.60 -3.48
N TRP A 32 9.54 1.17 -4.56
CA TRP A 32 9.36 0.75 -5.95
C TRP A 32 10.55 1.21 -6.80
N CYS A 33 10.68 0.67 -7.97
CA CYS A 33 11.65 1.17 -8.95
C CYS A 33 11.05 2.32 -9.76
N THR A 34 11.88 3.28 -10.15
CA THR A 34 11.46 4.45 -10.95
C THR A 34 10.68 4.07 -12.21
N PRO A 35 11.12 3.11 -13.05
CA PRO A 35 10.38 2.75 -14.26
C PRO A 35 8.96 2.23 -13.98
N CYS A 36 8.73 1.60 -12.82
CA CYS A 36 7.38 1.16 -12.47
C CYS A 36 6.51 2.30 -11.99
N CYS A 37 7.06 3.20 -11.18
CA CYS A 37 6.35 4.38 -10.70
C CYS A 37 5.90 5.27 -11.87
N ASP A 38 6.80 5.55 -12.80
CA ASP A 38 6.53 6.39 -13.96
C ASP A 38 5.46 5.80 -14.90
N ASN A 39 5.28 4.48 -14.87
CA ASN A 39 4.26 3.77 -15.65
C ASN A 39 2.95 3.50 -14.90
N LEU A 40 2.82 3.95 -13.65
CA LEU A 40 1.54 3.89 -12.95
C LEU A 40 0.61 4.97 -13.53
N LYS A 41 -0.61 4.55 -13.86
CA LYS A 41 -1.65 5.50 -14.25
C LYS A 41 -2.27 6.11 -12.99
N MET A 42 -1.66 7.18 -12.52
CA MET A 42 -2.16 7.94 -11.37
C MET A 42 -3.51 8.58 -11.72
N LEU A 43 -4.33 8.80 -10.71
CA LEU A 43 -5.65 9.39 -10.83
C LEU A 43 -5.65 10.73 -10.08
N ASP A 44 -5.62 11.83 -10.85
CA ASP A 44 -5.68 13.19 -10.28
C ASP A 44 -7.11 13.54 -9.84
N ASP A 45 -8.10 12.97 -10.50
CA ASP A 45 -9.52 13.11 -10.17
C ASP A 45 -10.16 11.72 -10.01
N PRO A 46 -10.53 11.35 -8.78
CA PRO A 46 -11.18 10.08 -8.52
C PRO A 46 -12.64 10.02 -8.98
N GLY A 47 -13.22 11.14 -9.44
CA GLY A 47 -14.61 11.26 -9.83
C GLY A 47 -15.52 11.78 -8.70
N GLU A 48 -16.81 11.53 -8.84
CA GLU A 48 -17.80 12.00 -7.86
C GLU A 48 -17.61 11.33 -6.51
N ILE A 49 -17.76 12.12 -5.44
CA ILE A 49 -17.72 11.61 -4.07
C ILE A 49 -18.97 10.75 -3.85
N PRO A 50 -18.81 9.48 -3.45
CA PRO A 50 -19.95 8.62 -3.17
C PRO A 50 -20.88 9.20 -2.10
N GLU A 51 -22.19 8.99 -2.23
CA GLU A 51 -23.16 9.45 -1.26
C GLU A 51 -22.84 8.93 0.15
N GLY A 52 -22.90 9.83 1.13
CA GLY A 52 -22.61 9.51 2.53
C GLY A 52 -21.11 9.58 2.92
N LEU A 53 -20.22 10.03 2.01
CA LEU A 53 -18.83 10.31 2.30
C LEU A 53 -18.54 11.81 2.20
N ASP A 54 -17.67 12.32 3.07
CA ASP A 54 -17.18 13.70 3.05
C ASP A 54 -16.02 13.90 2.07
N GLY A 55 -15.37 12.82 1.68
CA GLY A 55 -14.26 12.82 0.72
C GLY A 55 -13.94 11.43 0.20
N PHE A 56 -13.25 11.39 -0.94
CA PHE A 56 -12.84 10.17 -1.60
C PHE A 56 -11.54 10.38 -2.35
N ALA A 57 -10.64 9.42 -2.31
CA ALA A 57 -9.43 9.41 -3.10
C ALA A 57 -9.18 8.04 -3.72
N ALA A 58 -8.80 8.02 -4.98
CA ALA A 58 -8.28 6.84 -5.66
C ALA A 58 -6.87 7.16 -6.18
N VAL A 59 -5.90 6.35 -5.81
CA VAL A 59 -4.48 6.65 -6.06
C VAL A 59 -4.09 6.38 -7.51
N CYS A 60 -4.44 5.21 -8.03
CA CYS A 60 -4.09 4.83 -9.39
C CYS A 60 -5.14 3.89 -10.00
N ALA A 61 -5.15 3.82 -11.33
CA ALA A 61 -6.01 2.91 -12.06
C ALA A 61 -5.64 1.44 -11.78
N TYR A 62 -6.65 0.60 -11.59
CA TYR A 62 -6.50 -0.84 -11.38
C TYR A 62 -6.21 -1.57 -12.70
N THR A 63 -5.07 -1.26 -13.31
CA THR A 63 -4.64 -1.81 -14.60
C THR A 63 -3.16 -2.21 -14.57
N GLY A 64 -2.73 -3.03 -15.53
CA GLY A 64 -1.33 -3.36 -15.73
C GLY A 64 -0.59 -3.82 -14.47
N ARG A 65 0.50 -3.14 -14.15
CA ARG A 65 1.37 -3.47 -13.01
C ARG A 65 0.71 -3.21 -11.65
N ALA A 66 -0.14 -2.18 -11.54
CA ALA A 66 -0.90 -1.92 -10.31
C ALA A 66 -1.82 -3.10 -9.98
N ARG A 67 -2.57 -3.60 -10.97
CA ARG A 67 -3.39 -4.80 -10.82
C ARG A 67 -2.57 -6.02 -10.40
N SER A 68 -1.42 -6.24 -11.02
CA SER A 68 -0.53 -7.36 -10.69
C SER A 68 -0.02 -7.29 -9.25
N ALA A 69 0.35 -6.11 -8.78
CA ALA A 69 0.82 -5.89 -7.42
C ALA A 69 -0.29 -6.14 -6.37
N VAL A 70 -1.52 -5.68 -6.64
CA VAL A 70 -2.68 -5.96 -5.77
C VAL A 70 -3.00 -7.45 -5.73
N LEU A 71 -2.92 -8.15 -6.86
CA LEU A 71 -3.14 -9.59 -6.90
C LEU A 71 -2.07 -10.36 -6.10
N ARG A 72 -0.80 -9.98 -6.18
CA ARG A 72 0.27 -10.57 -5.36
C ARG A 72 0.00 -10.40 -3.88
N LEU A 73 -0.43 -9.21 -3.45
CA LEU A 73 -0.81 -8.95 -2.07
C LEU A 73 -1.98 -9.85 -1.63
N LYS A 74 -2.97 -10.05 -2.50
CA LYS A 74 -4.14 -10.90 -2.24
C LYS A 74 -3.84 -12.39 -2.25
N GLN A 75 -2.78 -12.84 -2.90
CA GLN A 75 -2.39 -14.24 -2.95
C GLN A 75 -1.63 -14.73 -1.70
N GLY A 76 -1.26 -13.81 -0.81
CA GLY A 76 -0.67 -14.16 0.49
C GLY A 76 0.80 -14.54 0.51
N TYR A 77 1.45 -14.61 -0.64
CA TYR A 77 2.86 -14.97 -0.73
C TYR A 77 3.80 -13.81 -0.34
N TYR A 78 3.32 -12.57 -0.44
CA TYR A 78 4.15 -11.40 -0.28
C TYR A 78 3.41 -10.28 0.47
N ARG A 79 3.97 -9.85 1.58
CA ARG A 79 3.47 -8.71 2.37
C ARG A 79 4.04 -7.37 1.92
N TYR A 80 5.20 -7.39 1.27
CA TYR A 80 5.93 -6.17 0.90
C TYR A 80 5.15 -5.18 0.02
N PRO A 81 4.17 -5.57 -0.83
CA PRO A 81 3.37 -4.59 -1.56
C PRO A 81 2.54 -3.67 -0.65
N ALA A 82 2.21 -4.11 0.56
CA ALA A 82 1.40 -3.30 1.49
C ALA A 82 2.12 -2.01 1.91
N ASP A 83 3.43 -2.06 2.13
CA ASP A 83 4.24 -0.90 2.49
C ASP A 83 4.24 0.15 1.37
N ALA A 84 4.45 -0.30 0.12
CA ALA A 84 4.43 0.57 -1.04
C ALA A 84 3.06 1.21 -1.26
N PHE A 85 1.98 0.44 -1.13
CA PHE A 85 0.63 0.98 -1.24
C PHE A 85 0.30 1.96 -0.11
N ALA A 86 0.77 1.71 1.12
CA ALA A 86 0.58 2.63 2.22
C ALA A 86 1.26 3.98 1.96
N VAL A 87 2.50 3.95 1.45
CA VAL A 87 3.21 5.19 1.06
C VAL A 87 2.48 5.93 -0.05
N LEU A 88 2.06 5.22 -1.11
CA LEU A 88 1.27 5.83 -2.19
C LEU A 88 -0.04 6.47 -1.68
N ILE A 89 -0.73 5.82 -0.75
CA ILE A 89 -1.95 6.38 -0.13
C ILE A 89 -1.62 7.65 0.65
N VAL A 90 -0.58 7.63 1.49
CA VAL A 90 -0.20 8.81 2.28
C VAL A 90 0.20 9.98 1.39
N GLU A 91 0.95 9.74 0.31
CA GLU A 91 1.38 10.79 -0.61
C GLU A 91 0.23 11.40 -1.43
N ASN A 92 -0.79 10.60 -1.78
CA ASN A 92 -1.87 11.03 -2.67
C ASN A 92 -3.20 11.34 -1.97
N ALA A 93 -3.36 10.97 -0.70
CA ALA A 93 -4.56 11.23 0.09
C ALA A 93 -4.25 11.98 1.40
N ALA A 94 -3.16 12.75 1.42
CA ALA A 94 -2.67 13.42 2.62
C ALA A 94 -3.73 14.30 3.29
N GLU A 95 -4.51 15.06 2.53
CA GLU A 95 -5.54 15.94 3.06
C GLU A 95 -6.65 15.17 3.79
N LEU A 96 -7.12 14.05 3.23
CA LEU A 96 -8.13 13.20 3.87
C LEU A 96 -7.59 12.55 5.13
N ILE A 97 -6.33 12.10 5.10
CA ILE A 97 -5.68 11.46 6.25
C ILE A 97 -5.50 12.46 7.40
N GLN A 98 -5.09 13.70 7.11
CA GLN A 98 -4.90 14.74 8.12
C GLN A 98 -6.20 15.18 8.80
N GLN A 99 -7.34 15.03 8.14
CA GLN A 99 -8.67 15.35 8.69
C GLN A 99 -9.28 14.17 9.47
N ALA A 100 -8.68 13.00 9.40
CA ALA A 100 -9.21 11.79 10.03
C ALA A 100 -8.74 11.65 11.48
N ASP A 101 -9.65 11.45 12.40
CA ASP A 101 -9.35 11.08 13.79
C ASP A 101 -9.00 9.61 13.93
N ILE A 102 -9.54 8.77 13.06
CA ILE A 102 -9.36 7.31 13.09
C ILE A 102 -9.15 6.78 11.68
N ILE A 103 -8.15 5.90 11.53
CA ILE A 103 -7.90 5.13 10.31
C ILE A 103 -8.37 3.70 10.56
N THR A 104 -9.25 3.21 9.71
CA THR A 104 -9.77 1.85 9.77
C THR A 104 -9.69 1.16 8.40
N ALA A 105 -9.98 -0.10 8.37
CA ALA A 105 -9.98 -0.91 7.14
C ALA A 105 -11.24 -1.75 7.03
N ILE A 106 -11.62 -2.09 5.81
CA ILE A 106 -12.66 -3.09 5.58
C ILE A 106 -12.14 -4.44 6.09
N PRO A 107 -12.83 -5.08 7.06
CA PRO A 107 -12.34 -6.29 7.67
C PRO A 107 -12.37 -7.49 6.69
N SER A 108 -11.36 -8.35 6.82
CA SER A 108 -11.34 -9.63 6.11
C SER A 108 -12.09 -10.70 6.88
N THR A 109 -12.65 -11.68 6.18
CA THR A 109 -13.27 -12.85 6.83
C THR A 109 -12.23 -13.66 7.62
N ARG A 110 -12.70 -14.36 8.67
CA ARG A 110 -11.82 -15.23 9.48
C ARG A 110 -11.16 -16.32 8.62
N ALA A 111 -11.89 -16.89 7.66
CA ALA A 111 -11.37 -17.90 6.75
C ALA A 111 -10.23 -17.33 5.90
N ARG A 112 -10.41 -16.16 5.30
CA ARG A 112 -9.40 -15.51 4.48
C ARG A 112 -8.16 -15.13 5.28
N ARG A 113 -8.35 -14.64 6.51
CA ARG A 113 -7.25 -14.30 7.42
C ARG A 113 -6.44 -15.54 7.83
N ARG A 114 -7.08 -16.69 8.04
CA ARG A 114 -6.39 -17.96 8.33
C ARG A 114 -5.61 -18.47 7.12
N GLU A 115 -6.19 -18.39 5.93
CA GLU A 115 -5.57 -18.81 4.68
C GLU A 115 -4.29 -18.00 4.38
N LEU A 116 -4.35 -16.68 4.49
CA LEU A 116 -3.25 -15.77 4.13
C LEU A 116 -2.30 -15.46 5.29
N GLY A 117 -2.71 -15.72 6.53
CA GLY A 117 -1.96 -15.36 7.73
C GLY A 117 -2.01 -13.85 8.07
N TYR A 118 -2.72 -13.02 7.30
CA TYR A 118 -2.92 -11.59 7.54
C TYR A 118 -4.14 -11.05 6.81
N ALA A 119 -4.60 -9.86 7.23
CA ALA A 119 -5.64 -9.10 6.55
C ALA A 119 -4.98 -7.94 5.78
N GLN A 120 -5.07 -7.95 4.46
CA GLN A 120 -4.37 -6.99 3.58
C GLN A 120 -4.75 -5.55 3.88
N SER A 121 -6.04 -5.27 3.96
CA SER A 121 -6.55 -3.90 4.22
C SER A 121 -6.15 -3.41 5.60
N GLU A 122 -6.18 -4.26 6.62
CA GLU A 122 -5.75 -3.91 7.98
C GLU A 122 -4.25 -3.65 8.03
N LEU A 123 -3.45 -4.43 7.30
CA LEU A 123 -2.01 -4.22 7.19
C LEU A 123 -1.70 -2.86 6.56
N MET A 124 -2.39 -2.52 5.47
CA MET A 124 -2.23 -1.21 4.82
C MET A 124 -2.69 -0.06 5.73
N ALA A 125 -3.86 -0.17 6.38
CA ALA A 125 -4.36 0.85 7.28
C ALA A 125 -3.40 1.11 8.47
N LYS A 126 -2.84 0.04 9.04
CA LYS A 126 -1.81 0.14 10.08
C LYS A 126 -0.56 0.86 9.58
N MET A 127 -0.08 0.51 8.40
CA MET A 127 1.08 1.16 7.79
C MET A 127 0.81 2.63 7.48
N VAL A 128 -0.37 2.97 6.96
CA VAL A 128 -0.79 4.35 6.73
C VAL A 128 -0.74 5.14 8.04
N ALA A 129 -1.30 4.60 9.13
CA ALA A 129 -1.28 5.25 10.44
C ALA A 129 0.14 5.39 11.06
N GLU A 130 1.06 4.47 10.73
CA GLU A 130 2.46 4.57 11.19
C GLU A 130 3.29 5.57 10.38
N ILE A 131 2.93 5.80 9.11
CA ILE A 131 3.64 6.69 8.19
C ILE A 131 3.14 8.13 8.30
N SER A 132 1.83 8.33 8.43
CA SER A 132 1.21 9.64 8.61
C SER A 132 1.46 10.20 10.01
#